data_9f9d0001755e5520081df10312bb7002
#
_entry.id   9f9d0001755e5520081df10312bb7002
#
_cell.length_a   1.000
_cell.length_b   1.000
_cell.length_c   1.000
_cell.angle_alpha   90.00
_cell.angle_beta   90.00
_cell.angle_gamma   90.00
#
_symmetry.space_group_name_H-M   'P 1'
#
loop_
_entity.id
_entity.type
_entity.pdbx_description
1 polymer ?
#
loop_
_entity_poly.entity_id
_entity_poly.type
_entity_poly.pdbx_seq_one_letter_code
_entity_poly.pdbx_strand_id
1 'polypeptide(L)'
;ESFVAKESYIRYSSLYDGEVQDFTAPVKDLTVCEIPFDTSVFVPQICEPVRDIERIAVKEMLRTPKGELVCDFGQNIAGVAEVSTPEGFEGTITLQFAEILVDGNFYTDNLRTAKATDTFVVRGKKTLCPEFTCHGFRYVKITGGELSAECVTAIVRHTDMKRTGTVNTSDAMVNRLLENVVWGQRDNFVDIPTDCPQRDERLGWTGDLNAFCGTASYNYDVRLILKKWLADLRNEQAEDGKISHIAPDVIGYHDTASLWCDAIVMVPWKLYEMYGDVSFLSDNYEAMRKYIAARESNCENGLMAKGFEYGDWLALDKEQCLCKSGNYFGGTDVYFISNAFYAHCLDIVAKSAAILGK
;
A
#
# COMPACT_ATOMS: atom_id res chain seq x y z
N GLU A 1 -5.16 -38.67 4.49
CA GLU A 1 -4.06 -37.89 5.08
C GLU A 1 -4.47 -37.45 6.50
N SER A 2 -3.55 -37.45 7.45
CA SER A 2 -3.80 -36.97 8.82
C SER A 2 -3.19 -35.58 8.98
N PHE A 3 -3.99 -34.64 9.49
CA PHE A 3 -3.52 -33.29 9.81
C PHE A 3 -3.31 -33.17 11.33
N VAL A 4 -2.24 -32.49 11.72
CA VAL A 4 -1.96 -32.11 13.11
C VAL A 4 -2.01 -30.59 13.16
N ALA A 5 -2.83 -30.04 14.06
CA ALA A 5 -2.88 -28.61 14.33
C ALA A 5 -2.37 -28.35 15.76
N LYS A 6 -1.62 -27.26 15.90
CA LYS A 6 -1.11 -26.79 17.19
C LYS A 6 -1.30 -25.28 17.31
N GLU A 7 -1.40 -24.80 18.56
CA GLU A 7 -1.27 -23.36 18.81
C GLU A 7 0.10 -22.85 18.30
N SER A 8 0.12 -21.63 17.76
CA SER A 8 1.36 -20.97 17.37
C SER A 8 2.03 -20.27 18.55
N TYR A 9 3.32 -20.00 18.45
CA TYR A 9 4.03 -19.05 19.31
C TYR A 9 3.60 -17.60 19.02
N ILE A 10 2.94 -17.32 17.90
CA ILE A 10 2.34 -16.02 17.61
C ILE A 10 1.06 -15.89 18.43
N ARG A 11 1.04 -14.93 19.34
CA ARG A 11 -0.08 -14.68 20.26
C ARG A 11 -1.02 -13.59 19.81
N TYR A 12 -0.50 -12.67 19.01
CA TYR A 12 -1.23 -11.56 18.41
C TYR A 12 -0.56 -11.15 17.11
N SER A 13 -1.33 -10.77 16.12
CA SER A 13 -0.84 -10.13 14.90
C SER A 13 -1.86 -9.14 14.37
N SER A 14 -1.38 -7.98 13.99
CA SER A 14 -2.16 -6.91 13.36
C SER A 14 -1.26 -6.17 12.37
N LEU A 15 -1.81 -5.86 11.20
CA LEU A 15 -1.08 -5.12 10.18
C LEU A 15 -0.62 -3.74 10.68
N TYR A 16 -1.42 -3.08 11.52
CA TYR A 16 -1.11 -1.74 12.05
C TYR A 16 -0.36 -1.76 13.36
N ASP A 17 -0.74 -2.67 14.26
CA ASP A 17 -0.20 -2.69 15.62
C ASP A 17 1.12 -3.45 15.71
N GLY A 18 1.33 -4.46 14.85
CA GLY A 18 2.48 -5.35 14.90
C GLY A 18 2.16 -6.73 15.42
N GLU A 19 3.19 -7.49 15.83
CA GLU A 19 3.08 -8.89 16.19
C GLU A 19 3.66 -9.18 17.57
N VAL A 20 3.02 -10.09 18.30
CA VAL A 20 3.51 -10.61 19.58
C VAL A 20 3.82 -12.09 19.43
N GLN A 21 5.09 -12.47 19.60
CA GLN A 21 5.56 -13.84 19.59
C GLN A 21 6.04 -14.25 21.00
N ASP A 22 5.56 -15.37 21.52
CA ASP A 22 5.99 -15.93 22.81
C ASP A 22 6.52 -17.35 22.62
N PHE A 23 7.84 -17.48 22.61
CA PHE A 23 8.53 -18.75 22.46
C PHE A 23 8.71 -19.50 23.78
N THR A 24 8.25 -18.96 24.91
CA THR A 24 8.35 -19.57 26.24
C THR A 24 7.03 -20.22 26.68
N ALA A 25 5.93 -19.81 26.09
CA ALA A 25 4.61 -20.34 26.41
C ALA A 25 4.40 -21.76 25.84
N PRO A 26 3.71 -22.65 26.55
CA PRO A 26 3.39 -23.98 26.06
C PRO A 26 2.47 -23.91 24.84
N VAL A 27 2.76 -24.80 23.88
CA VAL A 27 1.96 -24.97 22.65
C VAL A 27 1.03 -26.18 22.84
N LYS A 28 -0.27 -25.98 22.69
CA LYS A 28 -1.27 -27.04 22.82
C LYS A 28 -1.62 -27.66 21.48
N ASP A 29 -1.91 -28.94 21.47
CA ASP A 29 -2.50 -29.61 20.33
C ASP A 29 -3.97 -29.19 20.18
N LEU A 30 -4.40 -28.98 18.92
CA LEU A 30 -5.74 -28.58 18.55
C LEU A 30 -6.46 -29.73 17.84
N THR A 31 -7.77 -29.81 18.02
CA THR A 31 -8.60 -30.77 17.29
C THR A 31 -8.87 -30.24 15.89
N VAL A 32 -8.64 -31.10 14.89
CA VAL A 32 -8.96 -30.81 13.48
C VAL A 32 -10.30 -31.46 13.14
N CYS A 33 -11.19 -30.74 12.48
CA CYS A 33 -12.42 -31.27 11.92
C CYS A 33 -12.55 -30.88 10.45
N GLU A 34 -13.10 -31.78 9.65
CA GLU A 34 -13.43 -31.52 8.25
C GLU A 34 -14.76 -30.74 8.19
N ILE A 35 -14.79 -29.69 7.37
CA ILE A 35 -15.99 -28.92 7.07
C ILE A 35 -16.26 -28.96 5.58
N PRO A 36 -17.54 -29.04 5.12
CA PRO A 36 -17.87 -28.89 3.72
C PRO A 36 -17.54 -27.47 3.25
N PHE A 37 -16.84 -27.37 2.14
CA PHE A 37 -16.45 -26.09 1.55
C PHE A 37 -16.51 -26.16 0.04
N ASP A 38 -17.08 -25.14 -0.60
CA ASP A 38 -17.11 -25.02 -2.06
C ASP A 38 -15.75 -24.52 -2.56
N THR A 39 -14.95 -25.41 -3.13
CA THR A 39 -13.63 -25.07 -3.66
C THR A 39 -13.67 -24.32 -4.98
N SER A 40 -14.84 -24.18 -5.64
CA SER A 40 -14.96 -23.44 -6.90
C SER A 40 -14.75 -21.94 -6.77
N VAL A 41 -14.79 -21.41 -5.53
CA VAL A 41 -14.51 -20.00 -5.23
C VAL A 41 -13.03 -19.64 -5.26
N PHE A 42 -12.14 -20.64 -5.24
CA PHE A 42 -10.70 -20.39 -5.33
C PHE A 42 -10.27 -20.05 -6.75
N VAL A 43 -9.51 -18.97 -6.88
CA VAL A 43 -8.87 -18.59 -8.14
C VAL A 43 -7.35 -18.59 -7.96
N PRO A 44 -6.56 -18.90 -9.00
CA PRO A 44 -5.11 -18.78 -8.92
C PRO A 44 -4.68 -17.34 -8.70
N GLN A 45 -3.66 -17.12 -7.88
CA GLN A 45 -3.00 -15.84 -7.82
C GLN A 45 -2.32 -15.52 -9.16
N ILE A 46 -2.55 -14.34 -9.71
CA ILE A 46 -2.05 -13.93 -11.02
C ILE A 46 -0.90 -12.94 -10.96
N CYS A 47 -0.66 -12.31 -9.80
CA CYS A 47 0.47 -11.39 -9.60
C CYS A 47 1.65 -12.07 -8.91
N GLU A 48 2.80 -11.45 -9.00
CA GLU A 48 3.99 -11.85 -8.27
C GLU A 48 3.71 -11.80 -6.76
N PRO A 49 4.22 -12.77 -5.97
CA PRO A 49 4.03 -12.77 -4.52
C PRO A 49 4.84 -11.65 -3.85
N VAL A 50 4.40 -11.23 -2.67
CA VAL A 50 5.22 -10.44 -1.76
C VAL A 50 6.38 -11.31 -1.25
N ARG A 51 7.60 -10.77 -1.28
CA ARG A 51 8.83 -11.47 -0.88
C ARG A 51 9.74 -10.59 -0.03
N ASP A 52 10.65 -11.22 0.68
CA ASP A 52 11.83 -10.59 1.25
C ASP A 52 12.81 -10.29 0.09
N ILE A 53 12.92 -9.02 -0.30
CA ILE A 53 13.67 -8.61 -1.50
C ILE A 53 15.10 -8.23 -1.17
N GLU A 54 15.30 -7.52 -0.06
CA GLU A 54 16.59 -6.94 0.29
C GLU A 54 16.76 -6.93 1.80
N ARG A 55 18.00 -7.11 2.25
CA ARG A 55 18.40 -7.05 3.66
C ARG A 55 19.31 -5.85 3.87
N ILE A 56 18.93 -4.96 4.77
CA ILE A 56 19.65 -3.71 5.04
C ILE A 56 20.22 -3.78 6.46
N ALA A 57 21.54 -3.67 6.56
CA ALA A 57 22.23 -3.60 7.85
C ALA A 57 21.98 -2.25 8.53
N VAL A 58 22.07 -2.21 9.85
CA VAL A 58 22.03 -0.96 10.62
C VAL A 58 23.21 -0.08 10.17
N LYS A 59 22.89 1.13 9.71
CA LYS A 59 23.89 2.13 9.32
C LYS A 59 24.50 2.81 10.53
N GLU A 60 23.66 3.11 11.52
CA GLU A 60 24.07 3.78 12.74
C GLU A 60 23.18 3.33 13.91
N MET A 61 23.82 3.12 15.06
CA MET A 61 23.13 2.89 16.32
C MET A 61 23.29 4.12 17.22
N LEU A 62 22.20 4.73 17.61
CA LEU A 62 22.22 5.99 18.34
C LEU A 62 21.43 5.91 19.64
N ARG A 63 21.78 6.78 20.60
CA ARG A 63 20.93 7.08 21.75
C ARG A 63 20.33 8.45 21.59
N THR A 64 19.01 8.51 21.63
CA THR A 64 18.29 9.78 21.54
C THR A 64 18.54 10.65 22.77
N PRO A 65 18.25 11.97 22.71
CA PRO A 65 18.29 12.85 23.90
C PRO A 65 17.45 12.32 25.08
N LYS A 66 16.38 11.53 24.80
CA LYS A 66 15.58 10.86 25.84
C LYS A 66 16.18 9.53 26.31
N GLY A 67 17.35 9.12 25.82
CA GLY A 67 18.04 7.90 26.20
C GLY A 67 17.56 6.63 25.48
N GLU A 68 16.71 6.73 24.46
CA GLU A 68 16.19 5.60 23.69
C GLU A 68 17.29 5.01 22.82
N LEU A 69 17.38 3.66 22.74
CA LEU A 69 18.27 2.97 21.82
C LEU A 69 17.57 2.81 20.47
N VAL A 70 18.15 3.38 19.41
CA VAL A 70 17.55 3.43 18.08
C VAL A 70 18.54 3.01 17.01
N CYS A 71 18.11 2.12 16.11
CA CYS A 71 18.80 1.79 14.86
C CYS A 71 18.34 2.73 13.75
N ASP A 72 19.26 3.39 13.03
CA ASP A 72 19.02 4.07 11.76
C ASP A 72 19.49 3.16 10.62
N PHE A 73 18.61 2.80 9.71
CA PHE A 73 18.94 2.02 8.50
C PHE A 73 19.37 2.91 7.32
N GLY A 74 19.23 4.23 7.45
CA GLY A 74 19.63 5.18 6.42
C GLY A 74 18.69 5.29 5.22
N GLN A 75 17.70 4.40 5.12
CA GLN A 75 16.67 4.37 4.07
C GLN A 75 15.30 4.10 4.70
N ASN A 76 14.27 4.82 4.26
CA ASN A 76 12.88 4.51 4.58
C ASN A 76 12.40 3.34 3.73
N ILE A 77 11.78 2.34 4.33
CA ILE A 77 11.37 1.09 3.68
C ILE A 77 10.00 0.62 4.16
N ALA A 78 9.34 -0.21 3.36
CA ALA A 78 8.29 -1.10 3.84
C ALA A 78 8.88 -2.49 4.09
N GLY A 79 8.59 -3.07 5.27
CA GLY A 79 9.14 -4.37 5.64
C GLY A 79 9.05 -4.68 7.11
N VAL A 80 10.01 -5.46 7.60
CA VAL A 80 10.13 -5.89 8.99
C VAL A 80 11.57 -5.77 9.48
N ALA A 81 11.76 -5.86 10.79
CA ALA A 81 13.09 -6.00 11.37
C ALA A 81 13.28 -7.40 11.96
N GLU A 82 14.35 -8.05 11.54
CA GLU A 82 14.84 -9.29 12.14
C GLU A 82 15.82 -8.96 13.27
N VAL A 83 15.69 -9.64 14.40
CA VAL A 83 16.59 -9.46 15.53
C VAL A 83 17.13 -10.81 16.01
N SER A 84 18.44 -10.87 16.30
CA SER A 84 19.11 -12.05 16.86
C SER A 84 19.46 -11.82 18.33
N THR A 85 18.99 -12.69 19.22
CA THR A 85 19.35 -12.66 20.64
C THR A 85 20.67 -13.38 20.91
N PRO A 86 21.49 -12.92 21.86
CA PRO A 86 22.72 -13.60 22.25
C PRO A 86 22.46 -14.90 23.06
N GLU A 87 23.51 -15.70 23.22
CA GLU A 87 23.49 -16.83 24.15
C GLU A 87 23.14 -16.36 25.56
N GLY A 88 22.27 -17.13 26.24
CA GLY A 88 21.85 -16.84 27.62
C GLY A 88 20.85 -15.69 27.77
N PHE A 89 20.38 -15.09 26.70
CA PHE A 89 19.31 -14.08 26.78
C PHE A 89 18.03 -14.71 27.34
N GLU A 90 17.38 -14.01 28.28
CA GLU A 90 16.05 -14.36 28.78
C GLU A 90 15.27 -13.08 29.06
N GLY A 91 14.13 -12.90 28.38
CA GLY A 91 13.31 -11.70 28.57
C GLY A 91 12.45 -11.38 27.36
N THR A 92 12.04 -10.12 27.31
CA THR A 92 11.19 -9.58 26.24
C THR A 92 11.96 -8.50 25.46
N ILE A 93 12.02 -8.65 24.14
CA ILE A 93 12.51 -7.61 23.24
C ILE A 93 11.30 -6.98 22.55
N THR A 94 11.26 -5.66 22.53
CA THR A 94 10.25 -4.89 21.78
C THR A 94 10.95 -3.99 20.77
N LEU A 95 10.47 -4.08 19.51
CA LEU A 95 10.87 -3.24 18.40
C LEU A 95 9.72 -2.30 18.08
N GLN A 96 9.95 -0.99 18.14
CA GLN A 96 8.99 0.01 17.71
C GLN A 96 9.53 0.74 16.47
N PHE A 97 8.67 1.00 15.49
CA PHE A 97 9.05 1.47 14.17
C PHE A 97 8.67 2.94 13.97
N ALA A 98 9.52 3.71 13.29
CA ALA A 98 9.27 5.10 12.91
C ALA A 98 10.02 5.48 11.64
N GLU A 99 9.50 6.48 10.93
CA GLU A 99 10.13 7.01 9.70
C GLU A 99 11.08 8.17 9.96
N ILE A 100 10.84 8.94 11.02
CA ILE A 100 11.56 10.18 11.31
C ILE A 100 11.93 10.30 12.80
N LEU A 101 12.91 11.14 13.04
CA LEU A 101 13.22 11.68 14.37
C LEU A 101 12.81 13.16 14.43
N VAL A 102 12.25 13.60 15.55
CA VAL A 102 11.93 15.01 15.80
C VAL A 102 12.79 15.48 16.97
N ASP A 103 13.55 16.54 16.77
CA ASP A 103 14.56 17.03 17.73
C ASP A 103 15.51 15.91 18.22
N GLY A 104 15.88 15.00 17.31
CA GLY A 104 16.72 13.83 17.58
C GLY A 104 16.05 12.71 18.38
N ASN A 105 14.77 12.81 18.71
CA ASN A 105 14.02 11.81 19.45
C ASN A 105 13.14 10.98 18.52
N PHE A 106 12.88 9.75 18.93
CA PHE A 106 11.97 8.82 18.23
C PHE A 106 10.55 9.40 18.16
N TYR A 107 9.93 9.40 16.98
CA TYR A 107 8.66 10.07 16.73
C TYR A 107 7.67 9.16 16.03
N THR A 108 6.45 9.06 16.57
CA THR A 108 5.40 8.15 16.09
C THR A 108 4.02 8.80 15.92
N ASP A 109 3.85 10.11 16.21
CA ASP A 109 2.54 10.76 16.11
C ASP A 109 1.99 10.77 14.67
N ASN A 110 2.90 10.74 13.67
CA ASN A 110 2.54 10.61 12.24
C ASN A 110 1.95 9.24 11.89
N LEU A 111 2.08 8.23 12.74
CA LEU A 111 1.50 6.91 12.56
C LEU A 111 0.02 6.86 12.94
N ARG A 112 -0.53 7.93 13.51
CA ARG A 112 -1.91 8.05 14.00
C ARG A 112 -2.20 7.00 15.08
N THR A 113 -3.11 6.03 14.86
CA THR A 113 -3.46 4.98 15.82
C THR A 113 -2.61 3.71 15.67
N ALA A 114 -1.83 3.56 14.60
CA ALA A 114 -0.96 2.41 14.40
C ALA A 114 0.16 2.39 15.45
N LYS A 115 0.28 1.29 16.20
CA LYS A 115 1.32 1.14 17.23
C LYS A 115 2.68 0.80 16.65
N ALA A 116 2.69 0.13 15.49
CA ALA A 116 3.89 -0.30 14.78
C ALA A 116 4.94 -0.87 15.75
N THR A 117 4.58 -1.95 16.45
CA THR A 117 5.37 -2.50 17.57
C THR A 117 5.36 -4.02 17.57
N ASP A 118 6.52 -4.63 17.38
CA ASP A 118 6.68 -6.08 17.50
C ASP A 118 7.29 -6.44 18.85
N THR A 119 6.79 -7.51 19.48
CA THR A 119 7.21 -7.95 20.80
C THR A 119 7.55 -9.45 20.78
N PHE A 120 8.71 -9.79 21.30
CA PHE A 120 9.23 -11.15 21.35
C PHE A 120 9.58 -11.56 22.78
N VAL A 121 8.89 -12.56 23.33
CA VAL A 121 9.24 -13.20 24.60
C VAL A 121 10.08 -14.43 24.29
N VAL A 122 11.35 -14.44 24.74
CA VAL A 122 12.32 -15.42 24.27
C VAL A 122 13.29 -15.84 25.39
N ARG A 123 13.76 -17.06 25.27
CA ARG A 123 14.85 -17.63 26.10
C ARG A 123 15.94 -18.23 25.20
N GLY A 124 17.18 -17.85 25.44
CA GLY A 124 18.35 -18.30 24.71
C GLY A 124 18.60 -17.58 23.40
N LYS A 125 19.55 -18.08 22.64
CA LYS A 125 19.87 -17.56 21.31
C LYS A 125 18.78 -17.91 20.31
N LYS A 126 18.25 -16.90 19.62
CA LYS A 126 17.20 -17.07 18.62
C LYS A 126 17.22 -15.94 17.60
N THR A 127 16.86 -16.25 16.37
CA THR A 127 16.55 -15.26 15.35
C THR A 127 15.03 -15.07 15.33
N LEU A 128 14.58 -13.83 15.45
CA LEU A 128 13.20 -13.39 15.64
C LEU A 128 12.82 -12.49 14.49
N CYS A 129 11.70 -12.78 13.84
CA CYS A 129 11.18 -11.99 12.74
C CYS A 129 9.64 -12.09 12.77
N PRO A 130 8.88 -11.00 12.61
CA PRO A 130 7.43 -11.09 12.50
C PRO A 130 7.03 -11.71 11.16
N GLU A 131 5.91 -12.43 11.16
CA GLU A 131 5.44 -13.21 10.00
C GLU A 131 4.25 -12.57 9.30
N PHE A 132 3.28 -12.03 10.05
CA PHE A 132 1.99 -11.56 9.55
C PHE A 132 1.76 -10.06 9.71
N THR A 133 2.84 -9.28 9.80
CA THR A 133 2.80 -7.82 9.84
C THR A 133 3.83 -7.22 8.89
N CYS A 134 3.71 -5.93 8.65
CA CYS A 134 4.65 -5.12 7.86
C CYS A 134 4.60 -3.69 8.36
N HIS A 135 5.73 -2.99 8.35
CA HIS A 135 5.85 -1.62 8.83
C HIS A 135 6.53 -0.73 7.79
N GLY A 136 6.17 0.56 7.77
CA GLY A 136 6.94 1.59 7.07
C GLY A 136 7.89 2.27 8.06
N PHE A 137 9.20 2.21 7.81
CA PHE A 137 10.19 2.72 8.76
C PHE A 137 11.57 2.99 8.16
N ARG A 138 12.28 3.89 8.82
CA ARG A 138 13.73 4.05 8.71
C ARG A 138 14.42 3.76 10.04
N TYR A 139 13.71 4.00 11.14
CA TYR A 139 14.23 3.88 12.50
C TYR A 139 13.52 2.79 13.26
N VAL A 140 14.30 2.02 14.04
CA VAL A 140 13.77 1.01 14.96
C VAL A 140 14.27 1.29 16.36
N LYS A 141 13.36 1.58 17.29
CA LYS A 141 13.64 1.69 18.71
C LYS A 141 13.61 0.30 19.35
N ILE A 142 14.63 -0.02 20.13
CA ILE A 142 14.77 -1.29 20.82
C ILE A 142 14.59 -1.08 22.32
N THR A 143 13.77 -1.93 22.93
CA THR A 143 13.64 -2.02 24.39
C THR A 143 13.71 -3.47 24.87
N GLY A 144 14.12 -3.68 26.11
CA GLY A 144 14.22 -5.02 26.72
C GLY A 144 15.56 -5.72 26.59
N GLY A 145 16.55 -5.09 25.93
CA GLY A 145 17.91 -5.62 25.83
C GLY A 145 18.87 -4.63 25.21
N GLU A 146 20.16 -4.75 25.57
CA GLU A 146 21.24 -4.05 24.89
C GLU A 146 21.73 -4.94 23.76
N LEU A 147 21.39 -4.58 22.52
CA LEU A 147 21.79 -5.30 21.31
C LEU A 147 22.79 -4.47 20.52
N SER A 148 23.72 -5.12 19.85
CA SER A 148 24.63 -4.46 18.92
C SER A 148 24.01 -4.35 17.52
N ALA A 149 24.60 -3.53 16.67
CA ALA A 149 24.10 -3.28 15.30
C ALA A 149 24.00 -4.58 14.47
N GLU A 150 24.94 -5.50 14.67
CA GLU A 150 25.00 -6.78 13.95
C GLU A 150 23.86 -7.73 14.32
N CYS A 151 23.19 -7.47 15.44
CA CYS A 151 22.04 -8.27 15.89
C CYS A 151 20.74 -7.88 15.19
N VAL A 152 20.69 -6.77 14.43
CA VAL A 152 19.44 -6.23 13.85
C VAL A 152 19.63 -6.02 12.35
N THR A 153 18.63 -6.47 11.58
CA THR A 153 18.63 -6.34 10.11
C THR A 153 17.23 -5.94 9.67
N ALA A 154 17.11 -4.89 8.86
CA ALA A 154 15.86 -4.58 8.20
C ALA A 154 15.68 -5.45 6.95
N ILE A 155 14.47 -5.95 6.74
CA ILE A 155 14.09 -6.77 5.59
C ILE A 155 13.04 -6.02 4.80
N VAL A 156 13.38 -5.64 3.58
CA VAL A 156 12.48 -4.97 2.64
C VAL A 156 11.51 -5.98 2.07
N ARG A 157 10.21 -5.72 2.19
CA ARG A 157 9.13 -6.58 1.66
C ARG A 157 8.28 -5.80 0.67
N HIS A 158 8.16 -6.31 -0.54
CA HIS A 158 7.20 -5.83 -1.53
C HIS A 158 6.89 -6.91 -2.56
N THR A 159 5.88 -6.68 -3.42
CA THR A 159 5.58 -7.54 -4.55
C THR A 159 6.83 -7.67 -5.43
N ASP A 160 7.21 -8.91 -5.79
CA ASP A 160 8.46 -9.23 -6.51
C ASP A 160 8.40 -8.83 -7.98
N MET A 161 8.07 -7.56 -8.23
CA MET A 161 7.98 -6.98 -9.57
C MET A 161 9.37 -6.84 -10.19
N LYS A 162 9.48 -7.14 -11.49
CA LYS A 162 10.71 -6.96 -12.25
C LYS A 162 11.00 -5.48 -12.52
N ARG A 163 12.15 -4.97 -12.08
CA ARG A 163 12.64 -3.65 -12.46
C ARG A 163 12.89 -3.58 -13.96
N THR A 164 12.32 -2.59 -14.66
CA THR A 164 12.42 -2.42 -16.11
C THR A 164 12.99 -1.08 -16.53
N GLY A 165 12.87 -0.06 -15.70
CA GLY A 165 13.33 1.30 -15.99
C GLY A 165 14.44 1.78 -15.06
N THR A 166 15.44 2.42 -15.64
CA THR A 166 16.49 3.15 -14.93
C THR A 166 16.81 4.44 -15.66
N VAL A 167 16.94 5.52 -14.91
CA VAL A 167 17.33 6.84 -15.42
C VAL A 167 18.50 7.37 -14.62
N ASN A 168 19.55 7.82 -15.31
CA ASN A 168 20.68 8.51 -14.71
C ASN A 168 20.90 9.83 -15.44
N THR A 169 21.04 10.91 -14.70
CA THR A 169 21.31 12.24 -15.21
C THR A 169 22.63 12.77 -14.66
N SER A 170 23.11 13.89 -15.20
CA SER A 170 24.29 14.60 -14.67
C SER A 170 24.00 15.34 -13.35
N ASP A 171 22.75 15.48 -12.95
CA ASP A 171 22.32 16.16 -11.71
C ASP A 171 22.05 15.15 -10.60
N ALA A 172 22.85 15.23 -9.53
CA ALA A 172 22.74 14.32 -8.38
C ALA A 172 21.40 14.48 -7.62
N MET A 173 20.80 15.68 -7.59
CA MET A 173 19.52 15.92 -6.93
C MET A 173 18.37 15.28 -7.72
N VAL A 174 18.39 15.37 -9.05
CA VAL A 174 17.42 14.69 -9.92
C VAL A 174 17.54 13.18 -9.76
N ASN A 175 18.75 12.64 -9.74
CA ASN A 175 18.97 11.20 -9.53
C ASN A 175 18.43 10.74 -8.16
N ARG A 176 18.64 11.54 -7.11
CA ARG A 176 18.08 11.23 -5.77
C ARG A 176 16.56 11.29 -5.76
N LEU A 177 15.94 12.24 -6.45
CA LEU A 177 14.49 12.32 -6.62
C LEU A 177 13.94 11.04 -7.28
N LEU A 178 14.56 10.61 -8.40
CA LEU A 178 14.17 9.40 -9.12
C LEU A 178 14.31 8.14 -8.24
N GLU A 179 15.38 8.06 -7.45
CA GLU A 179 15.57 6.99 -6.48
C GLU A 179 14.48 6.98 -5.40
N ASN A 180 14.11 8.15 -4.86
CA ASN A 180 13.02 8.27 -3.89
C ASN A 180 11.67 7.81 -4.48
N VAL A 181 11.39 8.14 -5.75
CA VAL A 181 10.18 7.66 -6.45
C VAL A 181 10.15 6.13 -6.54
N VAL A 182 11.29 5.52 -6.80
CA VAL A 182 11.41 4.06 -6.85
C VAL A 182 11.20 3.43 -5.47
N TRP A 183 11.79 4.01 -4.42
CA TRP A 183 11.56 3.56 -3.05
C TRP A 183 10.10 3.73 -2.64
N GLY A 184 9.47 4.87 -2.94
CA GLY A 184 8.04 5.07 -2.69
C GLY A 184 7.17 4.01 -3.37
N GLN A 185 7.50 3.59 -4.60
CA GLN A 185 6.80 2.50 -5.28
C GLN A 185 7.01 1.16 -4.58
N ARG A 186 8.24 0.81 -4.18
CA ARG A 186 8.55 -0.43 -3.44
C ARG A 186 7.76 -0.48 -2.13
N ASP A 187 7.73 0.64 -1.42
CA ASP A 187 7.11 0.74 -0.10
C ASP A 187 5.59 0.63 -0.14
N ASN A 188 4.97 0.93 -1.30
CA ASN A 188 3.52 0.96 -1.46
C ASN A 188 2.95 -0.10 -2.40
N PHE A 189 3.76 -0.95 -3.04
CA PHE A 189 3.29 -2.05 -3.88
C PHE A 189 3.49 -3.38 -3.15
N VAL A 190 2.66 -3.64 -2.15
CA VAL A 190 2.69 -4.83 -1.30
C VAL A 190 1.37 -5.58 -1.49
N ASP A 191 1.31 -6.45 -2.48
CA ASP A 191 0.14 -7.18 -3.01
C ASP A 191 -0.94 -6.29 -3.65
N ILE A 192 -1.10 -5.08 -3.17
CA ILE A 192 -1.92 -4.01 -3.75
C ILE A 192 -1.11 -2.70 -3.75
N PRO A 193 -1.44 -1.73 -4.63
CA PRO A 193 -0.88 -0.38 -4.53
C PRO A 193 -1.57 0.39 -3.39
N THR A 194 -0.84 0.68 -2.32
CA THR A 194 -1.35 1.40 -1.14
C THR A 194 -0.96 2.87 -1.17
N ASP A 195 -1.68 3.69 -0.40
CA ASP A 195 -1.41 5.13 -0.23
C ASP A 195 -0.22 5.43 0.69
N CYS A 196 0.06 4.54 1.62
CA CYS A 196 1.13 4.70 2.61
C CYS A 196 1.56 3.35 3.19
N PRO A 197 2.84 3.21 3.68
CA PRO A 197 3.31 1.96 4.25
C PRO A 197 3.26 1.90 5.79
N GLN A 198 3.01 3.03 6.52
CA GLN A 198 3.36 3.13 7.94
C GLN A 198 2.21 3.36 8.92
N ARG A 199 1.16 4.11 8.52
CA ARG A 199 0.08 4.53 9.41
C ARG A 199 -1.14 3.60 9.33
N ASP A 200 -2.18 3.91 10.08
CA ASP A 200 -3.46 3.17 10.15
C ASP A 200 -4.38 3.41 8.93
N GLU A 201 -3.83 3.36 7.74
CA GLU A 201 -4.54 3.49 6.46
C GLU A 201 -4.13 2.31 5.55
N ARG A 202 -3.06 2.43 4.77
CA ARG A 202 -2.49 1.35 3.93
C ARG A 202 -3.55 0.70 3.04
N LEU A 203 -4.31 1.54 2.36
CA LEU A 203 -5.43 1.15 1.53
C LEU A 203 -5.13 1.37 0.05
N GLY A 204 -5.73 0.57 -0.81
CA GLY A 204 -5.59 0.67 -2.26
C GLY A 204 -6.39 1.83 -2.85
N TRP A 205 -6.07 3.07 -2.49
CA TRP A 205 -6.74 4.25 -2.98
C TRP A 205 -6.64 4.38 -4.50
N THR A 206 -7.79 4.47 -5.14
CA THR A 206 -7.90 4.50 -6.60
C THR A 206 -7.30 5.77 -7.20
N GLY A 207 -7.43 6.92 -6.52
CA GLY A 207 -6.85 8.19 -6.95
C GLY A 207 -5.34 8.18 -6.97
N ASP A 208 -4.72 7.64 -5.92
CA ASP A 208 -3.27 7.53 -5.77
C ASP A 208 -2.67 6.69 -6.90
N LEU A 209 -3.23 5.50 -7.12
CA LEU A 209 -2.76 4.66 -8.22
C LEU A 209 -3.02 5.29 -9.58
N ASN A 210 -4.17 5.91 -9.81
CA ASN A 210 -4.49 6.55 -11.08
C ASN A 210 -3.46 7.62 -11.44
N ALA A 211 -3.06 8.45 -10.48
CA ALA A 211 -2.01 9.45 -10.65
C ALA A 211 -0.63 8.81 -10.88
N PHE A 212 -0.31 7.72 -10.20
CA PHE A 212 1.02 7.10 -10.21
C PHE A 212 1.22 6.01 -11.28
N CYS A 213 0.17 5.45 -11.85
CA CYS A 213 0.19 4.29 -12.76
C CYS A 213 1.22 4.43 -13.91
N GLY A 214 1.30 5.61 -14.55
CA GLY A 214 2.27 5.87 -15.61
C GLY A 214 3.72 5.78 -15.10
N THR A 215 4.02 6.40 -13.98
CA THR A 215 5.34 6.37 -13.33
C THR A 215 5.70 4.95 -12.90
N ALA A 216 4.75 4.24 -12.30
CA ALA A 216 4.94 2.85 -11.90
C ALA A 216 5.35 1.96 -13.07
N SER A 217 4.72 2.14 -14.23
CA SER A 217 4.98 1.38 -15.46
C SER A 217 6.35 1.67 -16.09
N TYR A 218 6.92 2.87 -15.85
CA TYR A 218 8.30 3.18 -16.27
C TYR A 218 9.34 2.51 -15.38
N ASN A 219 9.07 2.36 -14.08
CA ASN A 219 10.01 1.83 -13.12
C ASN A 219 10.07 0.29 -13.14
N TYR A 220 8.90 -0.34 -13.17
CA TYR A 220 8.72 -1.79 -13.03
C TYR A 220 7.75 -2.35 -14.05
N ASP A 221 7.84 -3.65 -14.31
CA ASP A 221 6.77 -4.38 -14.99
C ASP A 221 5.60 -4.58 -13.99
N VAL A 222 4.59 -3.74 -14.12
CA VAL A 222 3.43 -3.73 -13.22
C VAL A 222 2.20 -4.41 -13.81
N ARG A 223 2.35 -5.12 -14.96
CA ARG A 223 1.21 -5.70 -15.67
C ARG A 223 0.40 -6.66 -14.82
N LEU A 224 1.06 -7.57 -14.09
CA LEU A 224 0.35 -8.61 -13.35
C LEU A 224 -0.29 -8.06 -12.08
N ILE A 225 0.43 -7.25 -11.29
CA ILE A 225 -0.14 -6.65 -10.08
C ILE A 225 -1.32 -5.73 -10.42
N LEU A 226 -1.22 -4.93 -11.49
CA LEU A 226 -2.32 -4.03 -11.86
C LEU A 226 -3.46 -4.77 -12.58
N LYS A 227 -3.18 -5.88 -13.26
CA LYS A 227 -4.24 -6.76 -13.79
C LYS A 227 -5.06 -7.38 -12.65
N LYS A 228 -4.39 -7.84 -11.59
CA LYS A 228 -5.02 -8.35 -10.37
C LYS A 228 -5.85 -7.26 -9.70
N TRP A 229 -5.27 -6.09 -9.44
CA TRP A 229 -5.95 -4.99 -8.78
C TRP A 229 -7.18 -4.47 -9.57
N LEU A 230 -7.09 -4.41 -10.91
CA LEU A 230 -8.23 -4.07 -11.77
C LEU A 230 -9.32 -5.15 -11.73
N ALA A 231 -8.97 -6.42 -11.53
CA ALA A 231 -9.96 -7.48 -11.33
C ALA A 231 -10.70 -7.29 -10.00
N ASP A 232 -9.98 -6.96 -8.92
CA ASP A 232 -10.58 -6.65 -7.63
C ASP A 232 -11.56 -5.47 -7.77
N LEU A 233 -11.13 -4.37 -8.39
CA LEU A 233 -11.95 -3.19 -8.60
C LEU A 233 -13.21 -3.47 -9.42
N ARG A 234 -13.13 -4.31 -10.46
CA ARG A 234 -14.30 -4.73 -11.26
C ARG A 234 -15.27 -5.61 -10.48
N ASN A 235 -14.74 -6.54 -9.67
CA ASN A 235 -15.56 -7.45 -8.88
C ASN A 235 -16.37 -6.73 -7.81
N GLU A 236 -15.87 -5.57 -7.36
CA GLU A 236 -16.50 -4.72 -6.36
C GLU A 236 -17.35 -3.59 -6.96
N GLN A 237 -17.41 -3.46 -8.30
CA GLN A 237 -18.24 -2.45 -8.94
C GLN A 237 -19.72 -2.64 -8.58
N ALA A 238 -20.34 -1.56 -8.06
CA ALA A 238 -21.77 -1.57 -7.69
C ALA A 238 -22.68 -1.83 -8.90
N GLU A 239 -23.89 -2.34 -8.64
CA GLU A 239 -24.87 -2.63 -9.70
C GLU A 239 -25.23 -1.38 -10.52
N ASP A 240 -25.27 -0.22 -9.89
CA ASP A 240 -25.51 1.08 -10.54
C ASP A 240 -24.29 1.64 -11.29
N GLY A 241 -23.18 0.89 -11.32
CA GLY A 241 -21.97 1.23 -12.04
C GLY A 241 -20.93 2.06 -11.28
N LYS A 242 -21.24 2.50 -10.07
CA LYS A 242 -20.28 3.22 -9.22
C LYS A 242 -19.10 2.36 -8.81
N ILE A 243 -17.99 3.02 -8.51
CA ILE A 243 -16.72 2.38 -8.15
C ILE A 243 -16.37 2.72 -6.71
N SER A 244 -15.79 1.76 -5.98
CA SER A 244 -15.21 2.04 -4.67
C SER A 244 -14.02 3.01 -4.80
N HIS A 245 -13.82 3.83 -3.77
CA HIS A 245 -12.66 4.73 -3.67
C HIS A 245 -11.37 4.00 -3.37
N ILE A 246 -11.47 2.78 -2.88
CA ILE A 246 -10.34 1.89 -2.58
C ILE A 246 -10.61 0.49 -3.14
N ALA A 247 -9.56 -0.25 -3.45
CA ALA A 247 -9.67 -1.66 -3.84
C ALA A 247 -8.53 -2.48 -3.22
N PRO A 248 -8.84 -3.57 -2.45
CA PRO A 248 -10.17 -4.07 -2.09
C PRO A 248 -10.98 -3.10 -1.24
N ASP A 249 -12.32 -3.14 -1.37
CA ASP A 249 -13.22 -2.24 -0.64
C ASP A 249 -13.46 -2.73 0.79
N VAL A 250 -12.82 -2.07 1.74
CA VAL A 250 -13.00 -2.32 3.18
C VAL A 250 -13.79 -1.23 3.90
N ILE A 251 -14.23 -0.19 3.17
CA ILE A 251 -15.01 0.94 3.73
C ILE A 251 -16.46 0.98 3.24
N GLY A 252 -16.79 0.24 2.18
CA GLY A 252 -18.16 0.14 1.65
C GLY A 252 -18.69 1.43 1.02
N TYR A 253 -17.83 2.26 0.42
CA TYR A 253 -18.19 3.53 -0.15
C TYR A 253 -17.92 3.58 -1.65
N HIS A 254 -19.00 3.68 -2.46
CA HIS A 254 -18.95 3.74 -3.91
C HIS A 254 -19.49 5.07 -4.42
N ASP A 255 -18.81 5.66 -5.39
CA ASP A 255 -19.21 6.92 -6.01
C ASP A 255 -18.69 7.01 -7.46
N THR A 256 -18.71 8.24 -7.98
CA THR A 256 -18.22 8.59 -9.31
C THR A 256 -17.17 9.71 -9.26
N ALA A 257 -16.51 9.90 -8.13
CA ALA A 257 -15.55 10.99 -7.92
C ALA A 257 -14.42 10.97 -8.95
N SER A 258 -14.20 12.13 -9.56
CA SER A 258 -13.16 12.33 -10.58
C SER A 258 -11.78 11.97 -10.05
N LEU A 259 -10.93 11.47 -10.94
CA LEU A 259 -9.59 10.99 -10.70
C LEU A 259 -9.56 9.71 -9.83
N TRP A 260 -10.29 9.63 -8.72
CA TRP A 260 -10.37 8.41 -7.90
C TRP A 260 -11.12 7.30 -8.64
N CYS A 261 -12.43 7.43 -8.77
CA CYS A 261 -13.23 6.39 -9.43
C CYS A 261 -12.97 6.28 -10.95
N ASP A 262 -12.44 7.33 -11.58
CA ASP A 262 -11.99 7.31 -12.97
C ASP A 262 -10.88 6.28 -13.23
N ALA A 263 -10.25 5.74 -12.18
CA ALA A 263 -9.23 4.71 -12.29
C ALA A 263 -9.70 3.48 -13.08
N ILE A 264 -11.00 3.11 -13.01
CA ILE A 264 -11.56 1.99 -13.79
C ILE A 264 -11.48 2.24 -15.30
N VAL A 265 -11.38 3.49 -15.74
CA VAL A 265 -11.24 3.90 -17.15
C VAL A 265 -9.79 4.22 -17.48
N MET A 266 -9.15 5.04 -16.66
CA MET A 266 -7.84 5.62 -16.97
C MET A 266 -6.69 4.65 -16.79
N VAL A 267 -6.72 3.79 -15.77
CA VAL A 267 -5.65 2.81 -15.51
C VAL A 267 -5.55 1.77 -16.63
N PRO A 268 -6.63 1.09 -17.06
CA PRO A 268 -6.56 0.17 -18.20
C PRO A 268 -6.06 0.83 -19.49
N TRP A 269 -6.49 2.06 -19.75
CA TRP A 269 -6.03 2.82 -20.90
C TRP A 269 -4.54 3.11 -20.82
N LYS A 270 -4.04 3.57 -19.68
CA LYS A 270 -2.62 3.82 -19.46
C LYS A 270 -1.77 2.56 -19.66
N LEU A 271 -2.23 1.42 -19.13
CA LEU A 271 -1.54 0.14 -19.31
C LEU A 271 -1.53 -0.31 -20.77
N TYR A 272 -2.64 -0.10 -21.49
CA TYR A 272 -2.67 -0.33 -22.93
C TYR A 272 -1.66 0.56 -23.68
N GLU A 273 -1.60 1.85 -23.38
CA GLU A 273 -0.61 2.78 -23.98
C GLU A 273 0.83 2.35 -23.71
N MET A 274 1.11 1.88 -22.49
CA MET A 274 2.46 1.51 -22.05
C MET A 274 2.94 0.17 -22.61
N TYR A 275 2.04 -0.79 -22.74
CA TYR A 275 2.41 -2.19 -23.06
C TYR A 275 1.86 -2.70 -24.39
N GLY A 276 0.93 -2.00 -25.03
CA GLY A 276 0.28 -2.42 -26.27
C GLY A 276 -0.67 -3.65 -26.10
N ASP A 277 -0.94 -4.06 -24.88
CA ASP A 277 -1.77 -5.24 -24.58
C ASP A 277 -3.25 -4.85 -24.56
N VAL A 278 -3.98 -5.24 -25.61
CA VAL A 278 -5.42 -4.98 -25.79
C VAL A 278 -6.26 -5.65 -24.69
N SER A 279 -5.73 -6.68 -24.00
CA SER A 279 -6.48 -7.35 -22.93
C SER A 279 -6.83 -6.40 -21.79
N PHE A 280 -6.01 -5.37 -21.52
CA PHE A 280 -6.36 -4.34 -20.53
C PHE A 280 -7.64 -3.58 -20.89
N LEU A 281 -7.89 -3.36 -22.19
CA LEU A 281 -9.12 -2.72 -22.63
C LEU A 281 -10.28 -3.73 -22.65
N SER A 282 -10.09 -4.91 -23.25
CA SER A 282 -11.17 -5.89 -23.40
C SER A 282 -11.71 -6.38 -22.05
N ASP A 283 -10.85 -6.65 -21.09
CA ASP A 283 -11.22 -7.15 -19.76
C ASP A 283 -11.98 -6.11 -18.92
N ASN A 284 -11.76 -4.81 -19.20
CA ASN A 284 -12.32 -3.71 -18.40
C ASN A 284 -13.45 -2.94 -19.10
N TYR A 285 -13.68 -3.15 -20.39
CA TYR A 285 -14.57 -2.32 -21.21
C TYR A 285 -16.00 -2.22 -20.68
N GLU A 286 -16.59 -3.31 -20.24
CA GLU A 286 -17.96 -3.29 -19.71
C GLU A 286 -18.05 -2.53 -18.37
N ALA A 287 -17.02 -2.66 -17.53
CA ALA A 287 -16.94 -1.88 -16.30
C ALA A 287 -16.76 -0.38 -16.58
N MET A 288 -15.93 -0.02 -17.55
CA MET A 288 -15.79 1.36 -18.02
C MET A 288 -17.12 1.95 -18.47
N ARG A 289 -17.89 1.20 -19.28
CA ARG A 289 -19.21 1.65 -19.78
C ARG A 289 -20.22 1.87 -18.66
N LYS A 290 -20.29 0.92 -17.71
CA LYS A 290 -21.19 1.03 -16.55
C LYS A 290 -20.81 2.26 -15.71
N TYR A 291 -19.52 2.50 -15.50
CA TYR A 291 -19.05 3.66 -14.78
C TYR A 291 -19.43 4.98 -15.47
N ILE A 292 -19.25 5.09 -16.79
CA ILE A 292 -19.66 6.29 -17.56
C ILE A 292 -21.16 6.54 -17.42
N ALA A 293 -21.99 5.48 -17.49
CA ALA A 293 -23.44 5.62 -17.30
C ALA A 293 -23.79 6.09 -15.86
N ALA A 294 -23.07 5.62 -14.85
CA ALA A 294 -23.22 6.09 -13.48
C ALA A 294 -22.87 7.58 -13.36
N ARG A 295 -21.78 8.04 -13.99
CA ARG A 295 -21.40 9.46 -14.02
C ARG A 295 -22.44 10.32 -14.72
N GLU A 296 -22.99 9.85 -15.83
CA GLU A 296 -24.02 10.58 -16.58
C GLU A 296 -25.24 10.93 -15.71
N SER A 297 -25.58 10.08 -14.72
CA SER A 297 -26.65 10.36 -13.77
C SER A 297 -26.41 11.60 -12.89
N ASN A 298 -25.17 12.04 -12.78
CA ASN A 298 -24.75 13.24 -12.06
C ASN A 298 -24.69 14.49 -12.96
N CYS A 299 -25.00 14.36 -14.26
CA CYS A 299 -24.99 15.47 -15.19
C CYS A 299 -26.31 16.22 -15.22
N GLU A 300 -26.23 17.53 -15.47
CA GLU A 300 -27.34 18.40 -15.88
C GLU A 300 -26.97 19.09 -17.19
N ASN A 301 -27.81 19.00 -18.19
CA ASN A 301 -27.52 19.50 -19.55
C ASN A 301 -26.17 18.97 -20.14
N GLY A 302 -25.80 17.73 -19.82
CA GLY A 302 -24.57 17.11 -20.31
C GLY A 302 -23.31 17.48 -19.55
N LEU A 303 -23.40 18.27 -18.49
CA LEU A 303 -22.27 18.66 -17.64
C LEU A 303 -22.43 18.11 -16.23
N MET A 304 -21.34 17.67 -15.63
CA MET A 304 -21.29 17.28 -14.21
C MET A 304 -21.72 18.45 -13.34
N ALA A 305 -22.73 18.25 -12.51
CA ALA A 305 -23.37 19.31 -11.71
C ALA A 305 -23.69 18.89 -10.27
N LYS A 306 -23.58 17.59 -9.95
CA LYS A 306 -23.89 17.04 -8.62
C LYS A 306 -23.07 15.80 -8.34
N GLY A 307 -23.15 15.31 -7.11
CA GLY A 307 -22.35 14.20 -6.62
C GLY A 307 -21.13 14.67 -5.81
N PHE A 308 -20.51 13.74 -5.12
CA PHE A 308 -19.30 14.02 -4.34
C PHE A 308 -18.08 14.08 -5.28
N GLU A 309 -17.21 15.05 -5.05
CA GLU A 309 -15.95 15.22 -5.79
C GLU A 309 -14.84 15.65 -4.83
N TYR A 310 -13.66 15.08 -4.98
CA TYR A 310 -12.48 15.46 -4.20
C TYR A 310 -11.89 16.81 -4.65
N GLY A 311 -12.08 17.18 -5.91
CA GLY A 311 -11.53 18.42 -6.47
C GLY A 311 -10.00 18.44 -6.43
N ASP A 312 -9.45 19.61 -6.13
CA ASP A 312 -8.01 19.82 -5.90
C ASP A 312 -7.67 19.45 -4.45
N TRP A 313 -7.57 18.12 -4.20
CA TRP A 313 -7.39 17.53 -2.88
C TRP A 313 -6.06 17.91 -2.26
N LEU A 314 -6.05 18.32 -1.00
CA LEU A 314 -4.87 18.73 -0.23
C LEU A 314 -4.07 19.87 -0.88
N ALA A 315 -4.72 20.77 -1.58
CA ALA A 315 -4.07 21.95 -2.15
C ALA A 315 -3.26 22.74 -1.12
N LEU A 316 -2.03 23.10 -1.46
CA LEU A 316 -1.10 23.78 -0.57
C LEU A 316 -1.40 25.27 -0.39
N ASP A 317 -2.24 25.85 -1.22
CA ASP A 317 -2.64 27.26 -1.15
C ASP A 317 -3.67 27.47 -0.04
N LYS A 318 -3.19 27.85 1.14
CA LYS A 318 -4.04 28.10 2.33
C LYS A 318 -5.02 29.25 2.17
N GLU A 319 -4.77 30.21 1.29
CA GLU A 319 -5.66 31.36 1.07
C GLU A 319 -6.84 30.99 0.18
N GLN A 320 -6.64 30.09 -0.76
CA GLN A 320 -7.65 29.58 -1.67
C GLN A 320 -8.30 28.27 -1.19
N CYS A 321 -7.67 27.60 -0.24
CA CYS A 321 -8.23 26.39 0.33
C CYS A 321 -9.55 26.68 1.04
N LEU A 322 -10.65 26.06 0.60
CA LEU A 322 -11.98 26.16 1.22
C LEU A 322 -12.06 25.50 2.61
N CYS A 323 -10.93 25.42 3.31
CA CYS A 323 -10.78 24.83 4.65
C CYS A 323 -11.59 25.51 5.76
N LYS A 324 -12.45 26.49 5.44
CA LYS A 324 -13.36 27.09 6.43
C LYS A 324 -14.36 26.09 7.03
N SER A 325 -14.53 24.93 6.41
CA SER A 325 -15.42 23.85 6.87
C SER A 325 -14.70 22.55 7.24
N GLY A 326 -13.36 22.54 7.32
CA GLY A 326 -12.57 21.31 7.52
C GLY A 326 -12.37 20.47 6.24
N ASN A 327 -12.79 20.95 5.10
CA ASN A 327 -12.55 20.30 3.81
C ASN A 327 -11.22 20.75 3.22
N TYR A 328 -10.42 19.81 2.76
CA TYR A 328 -9.06 20.01 2.21
C TYR A 328 -9.08 20.30 0.70
N PHE A 329 -10.14 20.93 0.16
CA PHE A 329 -10.27 21.25 -1.26
C PHE A 329 -9.54 22.55 -1.59
N GLY A 330 -8.92 22.60 -2.79
CA GLY A 330 -8.33 23.81 -3.34
C GLY A 330 -9.36 24.83 -3.83
N GLY A 331 -8.85 25.93 -4.40
CA GLY A 331 -9.67 27.02 -4.90
C GLY A 331 -10.34 26.77 -6.25
N THR A 332 -10.00 25.69 -6.96
CA THR A 332 -10.61 25.34 -8.24
C THR A 332 -11.99 24.71 -8.01
N ASP A 333 -13.00 25.16 -8.77
CA ASP A 333 -14.33 24.58 -8.70
C ASP A 333 -14.31 23.08 -8.99
N VAL A 334 -14.91 22.29 -8.09
CA VAL A 334 -14.83 20.81 -8.17
C VAL A 334 -15.52 20.27 -9.42
N TYR A 335 -16.59 20.90 -9.90
CA TYR A 335 -17.28 20.47 -11.11
C TYR A 335 -16.56 20.93 -12.38
N PHE A 336 -15.76 22.00 -12.34
CA PHE A 336 -14.83 22.31 -13.44
C PHE A 336 -13.83 21.19 -13.64
N ILE A 337 -13.20 20.72 -12.55
CA ILE A 337 -12.26 19.58 -12.58
C ILE A 337 -13.00 18.31 -13.04
N SER A 338 -14.17 18.04 -12.45
CA SER A 338 -14.97 16.87 -12.76
C SER A 338 -15.37 16.80 -14.24
N ASN A 339 -15.77 17.93 -14.85
CA ASN A 339 -16.09 17.97 -16.27
C ASN A 339 -14.91 17.70 -17.18
N ALA A 340 -13.72 18.18 -16.81
CA ALA A 340 -12.50 17.91 -17.56
C ALA A 340 -12.17 16.40 -17.58
N PHE A 341 -12.23 15.74 -16.40
CA PHE A 341 -12.02 14.29 -16.29
C PHE A 341 -13.14 13.48 -16.94
N TYR A 342 -14.39 13.90 -16.83
CA TYR A 342 -15.51 13.24 -17.49
C TYR A 342 -15.35 13.23 -19.01
N ALA A 343 -15.01 14.38 -19.60
CA ALA A 343 -14.73 14.48 -21.03
C ALA A 343 -13.55 13.59 -21.44
N HIS A 344 -12.49 13.52 -20.62
CA HIS A 344 -11.35 12.66 -20.87
C HIS A 344 -11.74 11.16 -20.80
N CYS A 345 -12.51 10.74 -19.81
CA CYS A 345 -12.99 9.38 -19.69
C CYS A 345 -13.90 8.97 -20.87
N LEU A 346 -14.78 9.86 -21.32
CA LEU A 346 -15.59 9.63 -22.52
C LEU A 346 -14.75 9.39 -23.78
N ASP A 347 -13.71 10.20 -23.99
CA ASP A 347 -12.77 10.03 -25.09
C ASP A 347 -12.02 8.69 -25.03
N ILE A 348 -11.55 8.29 -23.83
CA ILE A 348 -10.90 6.99 -23.61
C ILE A 348 -11.85 5.84 -23.94
N VAL A 349 -13.10 5.87 -23.45
CA VAL A 349 -14.07 4.80 -23.71
C VAL A 349 -14.42 4.71 -25.18
N ALA A 350 -14.58 5.86 -25.88
CA ALA A 350 -14.81 5.90 -27.32
C ALA A 350 -13.64 5.29 -28.12
N LYS A 351 -12.39 5.65 -27.77
CA LYS A 351 -11.18 5.09 -28.38
C LYS A 351 -11.07 3.58 -28.11
N SER A 352 -11.35 3.15 -26.87
CA SER A 352 -11.36 1.73 -26.51
C SER A 352 -12.40 0.94 -27.30
N ALA A 353 -13.60 1.51 -27.50
CA ALA A 353 -14.64 0.90 -28.34
C ALA A 353 -14.13 0.70 -29.78
N ALA A 354 -13.54 1.74 -30.39
CA ALA A 354 -13.00 1.66 -31.74
C ALA A 354 -11.92 0.59 -31.88
N ILE A 355 -10.99 0.49 -30.90
CA ILE A 355 -9.93 -0.53 -30.89
C ILE A 355 -10.52 -1.95 -30.79
N LEU A 356 -11.58 -2.11 -29.98
CA LEU A 356 -12.24 -3.38 -29.77
C LEU A 356 -13.29 -3.75 -30.84
N GLY A 357 -13.52 -2.86 -31.83
CA GLY A 357 -14.52 -3.07 -32.88
C GLY A 357 -15.98 -3.05 -32.38
N LYS A 358 -16.26 -2.24 -31.37
CA LYS A 358 -17.58 -2.11 -30.71
C LYS A 358 -18.26 -0.80 -31.05
#